data_f7a04e86edcf1cf3f4a4d358a00fbf60
#
_entry.id   f7a04e86edcf1cf3f4a4d358a00fbf60
#
_cell.length_a   1.000
_cell.length_b   1.000
_cell.length_c   1.000
_cell.angle_alpha   90.00
_cell.angle_beta   90.00
_cell.angle_gamma   90.00
#
_symmetry.space_group_name_H-M   'P 1'
#
loop_
_entity.id
_entity.type
_entity.pdbx_description
1 polymer ?
#
loop_
_entity_poly.entity_id
_entity_poly.type
_entity_poly.pdbx_seq_one_letter_code
_entity_poly.pdbx_strand_id
1 'polypeptide(L)'
;MCIRDRCRAADGHSLVIAKLLMLPVARQALCLRSWLAAEGVRPPSKVRLFEALRQVRETHNDSRLTIRCDGREIRRWGADLVLRDCDPVNRDVSRDMDLVWKGESEISLGLWGGVLRFIPCEEGEAGFDAQKLKEGPLFVRSRRGGEKLKLWALRPSRNLKHLYQALKIPSFERGSLPLLWLGGRLIFAAGLGGDVRYIADPELIRERIKLEWVPDKPLLGV
;
A
#
# COMPACT_ATOMS: atom_id res chain seq x y z
N MET A 1 -33.68 -4.58 -6.34
CA MET A 1 -32.37 -4.65 -5.63
C MET A 1 -31.54 -5.77 -6.24
N CYS A 2 -30.42 -5.48 -6.88
CA CYS A 2 -29.59 -6.45 -7.61
C CYS A 2 -28.88 -7.39 -6.61
N ILE A 3 -28.67 -8.67 -7.01
CA ILE A 3 -27.94 -9.67 -6.17
C ILE A 3 -26.55 -9.14 -5.79
N ARG A 4 -25.89 -8.42 -6.70
CA ARG A 4 -24.61 -7.75 -6.48
C ARG A 4 -24.66 -6.77 -5.31
N ASP A 5 -25.71 -5.95 -5.22
CA ASP A 5 -25.79 -4.87 -4.23
C ASP A 5 -25.89 -5.41 -2.80
N ARG A 6 -26.45 -6.63 -2.63
CA ARG A 6 -26.48 -7.32 -1.33
C ARG A 6 -25.09 -7.79 -0.87
N CYS A 7 -24.19 -8.06 -1.79
CA CYS A 7 -22.83 -8.54 -1.50
C CYS A 7 -21.79 -7.43 -1.47
N ARG A 8 -22.12 -6.20 -1.87
CA ARG A 8 -21.18 -5.07 -1.82
C ARG A 8 -20.81 -4.70 -0.39
N ALA A 9 -19.55 -4.31 -0.22
CA ALA A 9 -19.06 -3.68 1.00
C ALA A 9 -19.53 -2.22 1.08
N ALA A 10 -19.28 -1.57 2.21
CA ALA A 10 -19.68 -0.18 2.45
C ALA A 10 -18.98 0.83 1.52
N ASP A 11 -17.80 0.49 0.99
CA ASP A 11 -17.04 1.28 0.02
C ASP A 11 -17.69 1.35 -1.38
N GLY A 12 -18.73 0.53 -1.63
CA GLY A 12 -19.43 0.44 -2.91
C GLY A 12 -18.64 -0.25 -4.05
N HIS A 13 -17.38 -0.66 -3.83
CA HIS A 13 -16.48 -1.23 -4.83
C HIS A 13 -16.08 -2.68 -4.55
N SER A 14 -15.93 -3.04 -3.28
CA SER A 14 -15.53 -4.38 -2.85
C SER A 14 -16.71 -5.34 -2.70
N LEU A 15 -16.45 -6.67 -2.74
CA LEU A 15 -17.44 -7.71 -2.41
C LEU A 15 -17.14 -8.36 -1.08
N VAL A 16 -18.13 -8.41 -0.18
CA VAL A 16 -18.04 -9.12 1.09
C VAL A 16 -18.08 -10.62 0.85
N ILE A 17 -17.00 -11.34 1.15
CA ILE A 17 -16.85 -12.78 0.89
C ILE A 17 -17.95 -13.59 1.58
N ALA A 18 -18.22 -13.32 2.86
CA ALA A 18 -19.25 -14.05 3.61
C ALA A 18 -20.63 -13.95 2.94
N LYS A 19 -21.03 -12.74 2.51
CA LYS A 19 -22.31 -12.54 1.81
C LYS A 19 -22.33 -13.23 0.46
N LEU A 20 -21.20 -13.22 -0.29
CA LEU A 20 -21.08 -13.93 -1.56
C LEU A 20 -21.26 -15.44 -1.38
N LEU A 21 -20.57 -16.03 -0.40
CA LEU A 21 -20.58 -17.47 -0.15
C LEU A 21 -21.90 -17.99 0.42
N MET A 22 -22.71 -17.14 1.03
CA MET A 22 -24.08 -17.49 1.45
C MET A 22 -25.06 -17.68 0.29
N LEU A 23 -24.73 -17.20 -0.91
CA LEU A 23 -25.58 -17.40 -2.08
C LEU A 23 -25.45 -18.85 -2.61
N PRO A 24 -26.50 -19.39 -3.26
CA PRO A 24 -26.37 -20.61 -4.06
C PRO A 24 -25.25 -20.49 -5.11
N VAL A 25 -24.52 -21.57 -5.38
CA VAL A 25 -23.32 -21.56 -6.23
C VAL A 25 -23.51 -20.88 -7.58
N ALA A 26 -24.64 -21.15 -8.24
CA ALA A 26 -25.00 -20.52 -9.50
C ALA A 26 -25.15 -18.97 -9.38
N ARG A 27 -25.69 -18.51 -8.26
CA ARG A 27 -25.84 -17.07 -7.96
C ARG A 27 -24.53 -16.41 -7.57
N GLN A 28 -23.61 -17.14 -6.94
CA GLN A 28 -22.26 -16.66 -6.64
C GLN A 28 -21.52 -16.26 -7.93
N ALA A 29 -21.56 -17.14 -8.94
CA ALA A 29 -20.91 -16.87 -10.22
C ALA A 29 -21.54 -15.67 -10.95
N LEU A 30 -22.87 -15.53 -10.91
CA LEU A 30 -23.57 -14.37 -11.46
C LEU A 30 -23.23 -13.08 -10.71
N CYS A 31 -23.16 -13.13 -9.38
CA CYS A 31 -22.78 -11.99 -8.54
C CYS A 31 -21.36 -11.50 -8.87
N LEU A 32 -20.38 -12.43 -8.92
CA LEU A 32 -19.00 -12.11 -9.27
C LEU A 32 -18.89 -11.54 -10.69
N ARG A 33 -19.61 -12.12 -11.66
CA ARG A 33 -19.66 -11.63 -13.04
C ARG A 33 -20.24 -10.21 -13.14
N SER A 34 -21.36 -9.97 -12.44
CA SER A 34 -22.03 -8.68 -12.42
C SER A 34 -21.18 -7.59 -11.72
N TRP A 35 -20.45 -7.98 -10.68
CA TRP A 35 -19.51 -7.09 -9.99
C TRP A 35 -18.36 -6.67 -10.91
N LEU A 36 -17.70 -7.62 -11.57
CA LEU A 36 -16.63 -7.32 -12.52
C LEU A 36 -17.10 -6.41 -13.66
N ALA A 37 -18.26 -6.70 -14.24
CA ALA A 37 -18.83 -5.86 -15.30
C ALA A 37 -19.12 -4.44 -14.82
N ALA A 38 -19.59 -4.25 -13.60
CA ALA A 38 -19.86 -2.93 -13.03
C ALA A 38 -18.59 -2.12 -12.74
N GLU A 39 -17.47 -2.82 -12.48
CA GLU A 39 -16.14 -2.20 -12.33
C GLU A 39 -15.42 -2.04 -13.69
N GLY A 40 -16.12 -2.20 -14.81
CA GLY A 40 -15.57 -2.03 -16.15
C GLY A 40 -14.64 -3.17 -16.60
N VAL A 41 -14.67 -4.31 -15.93
CA VAL A 41 -13.81 -5.47 -16.23
C VAL A 41 -14.60 -6.50 -17.01
N ARG A 42 -14.08 -6.95 -18.15
CA ARG A 42 -14.66 -8.04 -18.92
C ARG A 42 -14.65 -9.34 -18.12
N PRO A 43 -15.80 -9.90 -17.75
CA PRO A 43 -15.85 -11.08 -16.91
C PRO A 43 -15.22 -12.28 -17.61
N PRO A 44 -14.45 -13.11 -16.89
CA PRO A 44 -13.85 -14.32 -17.46
C PRO A 44 -14.91 -15.38 -17.78
N SER A 45 -14.50 -16.46 -18.45
CA SER A 45 -15.38 -17.59 -18.78
C SER A 45 -16.03 -18.19 -17.53
N LYS A 46 -17.15 -18.90 -17.72
CA LYS A 46 -17.86 -19.58 -16.63
C LYS A 46 -16.96 -20.52 -15.83
N VAL A 47 -16.10 -21.28 -16.51
CA VAL A 47 -15.15 -22.20 -15.86
C VAL A 47 -14.18 -21.44 -14.95
N ARG A 48 -13.61 -20.33 -15.41
CA ARG A 48 -12.71 -19.50 -14.62
C ARG A 48 -13.43 -18.82 -13.44
N LEU A 49 -14.69 -18.46 -13.58
CA LEU A 49 -15.46 -17.92 -12.45
C LEU A 49 -15.69 -18.96 -11.36
N PHE A 50 -15.98 -20.21 -11.71
CA PHE A 50 -16.13 -21.28 -10.73
C PHE A 50 -14.80 -21.62 -10.04
N GLU A 51 -13.71 -21.63 -10.79
CA GLU A 51 -12.37 -21.83 -10.22
C GLU A 51 -11.99 -20.70 -9.27
N ALA A 52 -12.29 -19.45 -9.64
CA ALA A 52 -12.12 -18.30 -8.76
C ALA A 52 -12.91 -18.45 -7.44
N LEU A 53 -14.17 -18.86 -7.53
CA LEU A 53 -15.00 -19.11 -6.36
C LEU A 53 -14.49 -20.26 -5.50
N ARG A 54 -13.93 -21.33 -6.10
CA ARG A 54 -13.25 -22.40 -5.38
C ARG A 54 -12.08 -21.87 -4.59
N GLN A 55 -11.21 -21.10 -5.22
CA GLN A 55 -10.05 -20.48 -4.57
C GLN A 55 -10.48 -19.53 -3.44
N VAL A 56 -11.55 -18.75 -3.62
CA VAL A 56 -12.08 -17.86 -2.56
C VAL A 56 -12.52 -18.66 -1.33
N ARG A 57 -13.12 -19.84 -1.52
CA ARG A 57 -13.56 -20.70 -0.39
C ARG A 57 -12.38 -21.34 0.36
N GLU A 58 -11.36 -21.79 -0.39
CA GLU A 58 -10.21 -22.51 0.16
C GLU A 58 -9.16 -21.60 0.80
N THR A 59 -9.17 -20.32 0.46
CA THR A 59 -8.18 -19.37 0.95
C THR A 59 -8.64 -18.69 2.24
N HIS A 60 -7.74 -18.68 3.25
CA HIS A 60 -7.95 -18.03 4.54
C HIS A 60 -7.42 -16.57 4.53
N ASN A 61 -7.73 -15.78 5.56
CA ASN A 61 -7.59 -14.32 5.63
C ASN A 61 -6.25 -13.69 5.19
N ASP A 62 -5.14 -14.42 5.23
CA ASP A 62 -3.80 -13.92 4.83
C ASP A 62 -3.29 -14.52 3.51
N SER A 63 -4.15 -15.18 2.76
CA SER A 63 -3.74 -15.89 1.56
C SER A 63 -3.47 -14.96 0.38
N ARG A 64 -2.54 -15.39 -0.46
CA ARG A 64 -2.17 -14.71 -1.71
C ARG A 64 -3.19 -14.97 -2.83
N LEU A 65 -4.50 -14.85 -2.55
CA LEU A 65 -5.50 -14.99 -3.60
C LEU A 65 -5.21 -13.99 -4.72
N THR A 66 -4.98 -14.49 -5.91
CA THR A 66 -4.73 -13.68 -7.10
C THR A 66 -5.44 -14.29 -8.27
N ILE A 67 -6.51 -13.65 -8.73
CA ILE A 67 -7.29 -14.10 -9.89
C ILE A 67 -7.21 -13.00 -10.94
N ARG A 68 -6.52 -13.28 -12.04
CA ARG A 68 -6.33 -12.31 -13.13
C ARG A 68 -7.48 -12.34 -14.10
N CYS A 69 -8.00 -11.16 -14.44
CA CYS A 69 -9.02 -10.98 -15.44
C CYS A 69 -8.89 -9.59 -16.10
N ASP A 70 -8.83 -9.58 -17.43
CA ASP A 70 -8.90 -8.37 -18.26
C ASP A 70 -7.97 -7.22 -17.79
N GLY A 71 -6.70 -7.53 -17.58
CA GLY A 71 -5.70 -6.54 -17.10
C GLY A 71 -5.85 -6.13 -15.64
N ARG A 72 -6.78 -6.74 -14.89
CA ARG A 72 -6.97 -6.51 -13.45
C ARG A 72 -6.85 -7.80 -12.64
N GLU A 73 -6.67 -7.66 -11.34
CA GLU A 73 -6.54 -8.78 -10.40
C GLU A 73 -7.59 -8.68 -9.29
N ILE A 74 -8.30 -9.77 -9.06
CA ILE A 74 -9.11 -9.93 -7.85
C ILE A 74 -8.17 -10.38 -6.73
N ARG A 75 -8.16 -9.65 -5.64
CA ARG A 75 -7.38 -9.93 -4.44
C ARG A 75 -8.32 -10.09 -3.25
N ARG A 76 -7.88 -10.85 -2.25
CA ARG A 76 -8.54 -10.89 -0.94
C ARG A 76 -7.90 -9.84 -0.03
N TRP A 77 -8.74 -9.06 0.63
CA TRP A 77 -8.34 -8.13 1.68
C TRP A 77 -9.28 -8.29 2.87
N GLY A 78 -8.78 -8.94 3.93
CA GLY A 78 -9.61 -9.27 5.09
C GLY A 78 -10.84 -10.11 4.72
N ALA A 79 -12.02 -9.56 4.96
CA ALA A 79 -13.30 -10.18 4.66
C ALA A 79 -13.81 -9.93 3.23
N ASP A 80 -13.09 -9.13 2.43
CA ASP A 80 -13.58 -8.64 1.14
C ASP A 80 -12.74 -9.11 -0.04
N LEU A 81 -13.36 -9.15 -1.22
CA LEU A 81 -12.68 -9.21 -2.51
C LEU A 81 -12.56 -7.79 -3.07
N VAL A 82 -11.36 -7.42 -3.41
CA VAL A 82 -11.03 -6.13 -4.01
C VAL A 82 -10.48 -6.32 -5.43
N LEU A 83 -10.73 -5.36 -6.28
CA LEU A 83 -10.23 -5.34 -7.65
C LEU A 83 -9.06 -4.36 -7.75
N ARG A 84 -7.96 -4.83 -8.33
CA ARG A 84 -6.75 -4.02 -8.52
C ARG A 84 -6.30 -4.09 -9.98
N ASP A 85 -5.70 -3.03 -10.47
CA ASP A 85 -5.06 -3.08 -11.77
C ASP A 85 -3.90 -4.07 -11.71
N CYS A 86 -3.76 -4.89 -12.76
CA CYS A 86 -2.55 -5.66 -12.95
C CYS A 86 -1.44 -4.66 -13.27
N ASP A 87 -0.72 -4.24 -12.25
CA ASP A 87 0.48 -3.44 -12.47
C ASP A 87 1.58 -4.37 -12.99
N PRO A 88 1.97 -4.28 -14.27
CA PRO A 88 3.07 -5.08 -14.82
C PRO A 88 4.38 -4.73 -14.12
N VAL A 89 4.47 -3.56 -13.49
CA VAL A 89 5.63 -3.05 -12.78
C VAL A 89 5.71 -3.61 -11.35
N ASN A 90 4.62 -4.14 -10.79
CA ASN A 90 4.55 -4.63 -9.40
C ASN A 90 4.99 -6.09 -9.22
N ARG A 91 5.63 -6.69 -10.22
CA ARG A 91 6.22 -8.02 -10.11
C ARG A 91 7.64 -7.90 -9.56
N ASP A 92 7.84 -8.15 -8.28
CA ASP A 92 9.13 -8.49 -7.62
C ASP A 92 10.41 -7.76 -8.11
N VAL A 93 10.26 -6.63 -8.83
CA VAL A 93 11.39 -5.82 -9.25
C VAL A 93 11.77 -4.96 -8.08
N SER A 94 12.91 -5.27 -7.49
CA SER A 94 13.56 -4.37 -6.53
C SER A 94 13.78 -3.04 -7.24
N ARG A 95 13.01 -2.04 -6.86
CA ARG A 95 13.14 -0.68 -7.38
C ARG A 95 14.07 0.05 -6.44
N ASP A 96 15.16 0.53 -7.00
CA ASP A 96 16.13 1.35 -6.30
C ASP A 96 16.36 2.61 -7.14
N MET A 97 16.39 3.75 -6.49
CA MET A 97 16.65 5.04 -7.13
C MET A 97 17.46 5.92 -6.21
N ASP A 98 18.53 6.49 -6.74
CA ASP A 98 19.24 7.56 -6.06
C ASP A 98 18.35 8.81 -6.07
N LEU A 99 18.29 9.49 -4.95
CA LEU A 99 17.50 10.69 -4.77
C LEU A 99 18.42 11.83 -4.35
N VAL A 100 18.29 12.95 -5.02
CA VAL A 100 18.96 14.21 -4.63
C VAL A 100 17.87 15.22 -4.32
N TRP A 101 17.81 15.67 -3.07
CA TRP A 101 16.90 16.74 -2.66
C TRP A 101 17.67 18.06 -2.54
N LYS A 102 17.24 19.07 -3.29
CA LYS A 102 17.86 20.41 -3.33
C LYS A 102 16.99 21.48 -2.65
N GLY A 103 15.88 21.07 -2.02
CA GLY A 103 14.92 21.96 -1.39
C GLY A 103 13.57 22.03 -2.09
N GLU A 104 13.31 21.13 -3.06
CA GLU A 104 12.01 21.02 -3.71
C GLU A 104 10.92 20.65 -2.68
N SER A 105 9.73 21.22 -2.86
CA SER A 105 8.58 20.87 -2.01
C SER A 105 8.06 19.45 -2.25
N GLU A 106 8.29 18.91 -3.46
CA GLU A 106 7.88 17.55 -3.82
C GLU A 106 8.78 16.95 -4.90
N ILE A 107 8.92 15.64 -4.86
CA ILE A 107 9.65 14.86 -5.86
C ILE A 107 8.77 13.72 -6.35
N SER A 108 8.55 13.63 -7.66
CA SER A 108 7.80 12.52 -8.26
C SER A 108 8.60 11.22 -8.19
N LEU A 109 7.98 10.20 -7.61
CA LEU A 109 8.50 8.85 -7.56
C LEU A 109 7.66 7.94 -8.49
N GLY A 110 7.70 8.20 -9.79
CA GLY A 110 6.89 7.54 -10.81
C GLY A 110 6.99 6.01 -10.79
N LEU A 111 8.16 5.45 -10.40
CA LEU A 111 8.31 4.00 -10.21
C LEU A 111 7.42 3.45 -9.08
N TRP A 112 7.02 4.26 -8.13
CA TRP A 112 6.15 3.89 -7.01
C TRP A 112 4.72 4.42 -7.17
N GLY A 113 4.45 5.22 -8.21
CA GLY A 113 3.13 5.77 -8.51
C GLY A 113 2.69 6.79 -7.46
N GLY A 114 3.46 7.87 -7.31
CA GLY A 114 3.14 8.95 -6.40
C GLY A 114 4.25 9.96 -6.21
N VAL A 115 4.08 10.82 -5.21
CA VAL A 115 4.95 11.95 -4.92
C VAL A 115 5.41 11.89 -3.47
N LEU A 116 6.69 12.11 -3.24
CA LEU A 116 7.26 12.35 -1.91
C LEU A 116 7.30 13.86 -1.67
N ARG A 117 6.56 14.33 -0.66
CA ARG A 117 6.51 15.73 -0.25
C ARG A 117 7.50 16.01 0.86
N PHE A 118 8.11 17.17 0.79
CA PHE A 118 9.02 17.75 1.76
C PHE A 118 8.37 19.01 2.33
N ILE A 119 7.78 18.88 3.51
CA ILE A 119 6.97 19.94 4.12
C ILE A 119 7.79 20.60 5.23
N PRO A 120 8.06 21.91 5.15
CA PRO A 120 8.71 22.63 6.25
C PRO A 120 7.90 22.47 7.53
N CYS A 121 8.58 22.18 8.65
CA CYS A 121 7.95 22.10 9.95
C CYS A 121 7.71 23.49 10.53
N GLU A 122 6.61 23.60 11.26
CA GLU A 122 6.34 24.79 12.08
C GLU A 122 7.26 24.85 13.31
N GLU A 123 7.25 25.99 14.03
CA GLU A 123 8.02 26.15 15.25
C GLU A 123 7.58 25.12 16.31
N GLY A 124 8.55 24.42 16.88
CA GLY A 124 8.31 23.32 17.83
C GLY A 124 7.87 21.99 17.21
N GLU A 125 7.56 21.94 15.92
CA GLU A 125 7.18 20.67 15.25
C GLU A 125 8.42 19.82 14.97
N ALA A 126 8.32 18.51 15.23
CA ALA A 126 9.39 17.55 15.00
C ALA A 126 9.53 17.19 13.51
N GLY A 127 10.74 17.10 13.00
CA GLY A 127 11.02 16.76 11.61
C GLY A 127 12.46 16.34 11.39
N PHE A 128 12.80 16.01 10.16
CA PHE A 128 14.17 15.68 9.77
C PHE A 128 14.98 16.96 9.60
N ASP A 129 16.27 16.92 9.94
CA ASP A 129 17.21 17.99 9.66
C ASP A 129 17.33 18.20 8.15
N ALA A 130 16.92 19.39 7.67
CA ALA A 130 16.91 19.73 6.25
C ALA A 130 18.30 19.67 5.62
N GLN A 131 19.33 20.11 6.36
CA GLN A 131 20.70 20.12 5.87
C GLN A 131 21.22 18.70 5.66
N LYS A 132 20.96 17.80 6.63
CA LYS A 132 21.34 16.38 6.46
C LYS A 132 20.65 15.71 5.29
N LEU A 133 19.41 16.07 4.99
CA LEU A 133 18.71 15.57 3.81
C LEU A 133 19.32 16.10 2.51
N LYS A 134 19.80 17.37 2.48
CA LYS A 134 20.44 17.97 1.30
C LYS A 134 21.82 17.40 1.02
N GLU A 135 22.60 17.17 2.05
CA GLU A 135 24.01 16.78 1.93
C GLU A 135 24.24 15.28 1.91
N GLY A 136 23.31 14.51 2.45
CA GLY A 136 23.47 13.07 2.58
C GLY A 136 23.05 12.31 1.32
N PRO A 137 23.63 11.12 1.09
CA PRO A 137 23.19 10.23 0.01
C PRO A 137 21.81 9.65 0.34
N LEU A 138 20.80 10.15 -0.38
CA LEU A 138 19.44 9.65 -0.28
C LEU A 138 19.18 8.57 -1.32
N PHE A 139 18.48 7.51 -0.91
CA PHE A 139 18.06 6.42 -1.78
C PHE A 139 16.59 6.10 -1.51
N VAL A 140 15.83 5.88 -2.56
CA VAL A 140 14.48 5.33 -2.47
C VAL A 140 14.53 3.87 -2.91
N ARG A 141 13.97 2.98 -2.10
CA ARG A 141 13.99 1.54 -2.38
C ARG A 141 12.64 0.90 -2.10
N SER A 142 12.34 -0.15 -2.84
CA SER A 142 11.26 -1.06 -2.48
C SER A 142 11.67 -1.95 -1.31
N ARG A 143 10.68 -2.40 -0.56
CA ARG A 143 10.88 -3.31 0.56
C ARG A 143 11.46 -4.66 0.10
N ARG A 144 12.53 -5.11 0.74
CA ARG A 144 13.17 -6.42 0.48
C ARG A 144 12.90 -7.45 1.59
N GLY A 145 12.46 -7.00 2.76
CA GLY A 145 12.22 -7.81 3.95
C GLY A 145 13.34 -7.65 4.99
N GLY A 146 12.96 -7.77 6.26
CA GLY A 146 13.89 -7.60 7.36
C GLY A 146 14.09 -6.16 7.84
N GLU A 147 13.62 -5.16 7.08
CA GLU A 147 13.72 -3.75 7.46
C GLU A 147 12.98 -3.48 8.77
N LYS A 148 13.59 -2.64 9.61
CA LYS A 148 13.05 -2.24 10.90
C LYS A 148 12.96 -0.72 10.98
N LEU A 149 11.88 -0.22 11.58
CA LEU A 149 11.66 1.20 11.83
C LEU A 149 11.31 1.43 13.30
N LYS A 150 11.77 2.53 13.86
CA LYS A 150 11.42 2.97 15.20
C LYS A 150 10.49 4.17 15.13
N LEU A 151 9.18 3.96 15.33
CA LEU A 151 8.16 5.02 15.26
C LEU A 151 7.98 5.78 16.58
N TRP A 152 8.41 5.21 17.71
CA TRP A 152 8.21 5.81 19.04
C TRP A 152 9.49 5.74 19.85
N ALA A 153 9.85 6.84 20.50
CA ALA A 153 11.09 6.98 21.26
C ALA A 153 11.26 5.89 22.33
N LEU A 154 10.18 5.60 23.07
CA LEU A 154 10.18 4.66 24.21
C LEU A 154 9.92 3.19 23.80
N ARG A 155 9.71 2.90 22.53
CA ARG A 155 9.47 1.52 22.04
C ARG A 155 10.65 1.03 21.20
N PRO A 156 10.92 -0.28 21.19
CA PRO A 156 11.94 -0.85 20.32
C PRO A 156 11.55 -0.70 18.85
N SER A 157 12.54 -0.72 17.96
CA SER A 157 12.31 -0.80 16.52
C SER A 157 11.58 -2.09 16.18
N ARG A 158 10.64 -2.02 15.25
CA ARG A 158 9.83 -3.15 14.79
C ARG A 158 10.05 -3.41 13.30
N ASN A 159 9.89 -4.67 12.91
CA ASN A 159 9.91 -5.05 11.50
C ASN A 159 8.75 -4.37 10.76
N LEU A 160 9.02 -3.79 9.57
CA LEU A 160 8.02 -3.13 8.73
C LEU A 160 6.81 -4.03 8.44
N LYS A 161 7.04 -5.35 8.30
CA LYS A 161 5.93 -6.30 8.09
C LYS A 161 4.87 -6.17 9.20
N HIS A 162 5.29 -6.13 10.45
CA HIS A 162 4.37 -6.04 11.58
C HIS A 162 3.74 -4.66 11.72
N LEU A 163 4.49 -3.60 11.39
CA LEU A 163 3.95 -2.23 11.39
C LEU A 163 2.85 -2.06 10.34
N TYR A 164 3.10 -2.49 9.11
CA TYR A 164 2.09 -2.46 8.04
C TYR A 164 0.89 -3.37 8.33
N GLN A 165 1.10 -4.52 8.99
CA GLN A 165 -0.01 -5.38 9.42
C GLN A 165 -0.90 -4.69 10.47
N ALA A 166 -0.29 -3.99 11.42
CA ALA A 166 -1.04 -3.25 12.44
C ALA A 166 -1.92 -2.14 11.83
N LEU A 167 -1.47 -1.51 10.74
CA LEU A 167 -2.24 -0.53 9.96
C LEU A 167 -3.17 -1.18 8.92
N LYS A 168 -3.28 -2.51 8.91
CA LYS A 168 -4.11 -3.27 7.95
C LYS A 168 -3.77 -3.04 6.48
N ILE A 169 -2.57 -2.51 6.17
CA ILE A 169 -2.13 -2.34 4.78
C ILE A 169 -1.97 -3.73 4.14
N PRO A 170 -2.62 -4.01 3.00
CA PRO A 170 -2.57 -5.31 2.34
C PRO A 170 -1.15 -5.73 1.95
N SER A 171 -0.85 -7.02 2.03
CA SER A 171 0.48 -7.55 1.70
C SER A 171 0.93 -7.22 0.26
N PHE A 172 -0.03 -7.14 -0.66
CA PHE A 172 0.22 -6.84 -2.07
C PHE A 172 0.47 -5.34 -2.32
N GLU A 173 0.14 -4.44 -1.40
CA GLU A 173 0.47 -3.01 -1.49
C GLU A 173 1.82 -2.67 -0.87
N ARG A 174 2.26 -3.44 0.15
CA ARG A 174 3.49 -3.14 0.90
C ARG A 174 4.75 -3.13 0.03
N GLY A 175 4.75 -3.87 -1.08
CA GLY A 175 5.87 -3.90 -2.04
C GLY A 175 5.97 -2.65 -2.91
N SER A 176 4.86 -1.93 -3.10
CA SER A 176 4.82 -0.67 -3.87
C SER A 176 5.05 0.58 -3.03
N LEU A 177 5.21 0.45 -1.71
CA LEU A 177 5.47 1.59 -0.83
C LEU A 177 6.95 1.93 -0.82
N PRO A 178 7.34 3.19 -1.14
CA PRO A 178 8.73 3.61 -1.12
C PRO A 178 9.27 3.68 0.32
N LEU A 179 10.53 3.29 0.45
CA LEU A 179 11.33 3.42 1.65
C LEU A 179 12.46 4.40 1.37
N LEU A 180 12.58 5.48 2.16
CA LEU A 180 13.65 6.45 2.03
C LEU A 180 14.80 6.11 2.98
N TRP A 181 16.00 6.09 2.42
CA TRP A 181 17.24 5.78 3.10
C TRP A 181 18.20 6.98 3.04
N LEU A 182 18.90 7.24 4.12
CA LEU A 182 19.95 8.23 4.23
C LEU A 182 21.22 7.56 4.76
N GLY A 183 22.32 7.64 3.99
CA GLY A 183 23.58 7.02 4.39
C GLY A 183 23.48 5.52 4.69
N GLY A 184 22.64 4.78 3.96
CA GLY A 184 22.42 3.35 4.16
C GLY A 184 21.48 2.99 5.32
N ARG A 185 20.85 3.97 5.95
CA ARG A 185 19.92 3.78 7.06
C ARG A 185 18.49 4.15 6.66
N LEU A 186 17.52 3.30 6.99
CA LEU A 186 16.11 3.58 6.74
C LEU A 186 15.65 4.71 7.66
N ILE A 187 15.23 5.83 7.07
CA ILE A 187 14.75 7.01 7.82
C ILE A 187 13.25 7.22 7.72
N PHE A 188 12.63 6.80 6.60
CA PHE A 188 11.20 6.99 6.38
C PHE A 188 10.62 5.81 5.62
N ALA A 189 9.40 5.43 5.96
CA ALA A 189 8.64 4.41 5.25
C ALA A 189 7.24 4.95 4.91
N ALA A 190 6.88 4.93 3.65
CA ALA A 190 5.56 5.37 3.17
C ALA A 190 4.43 4.64 3.90
N GLY A 191 3.41 5.38 4.31
CA GLY A 191 2.28 4.87 5.10
C GLY A 191 2.58 4.61 6.59
N LEU A 192 3.84 4.78 7.04
CA LEU A 192 4.23 4.61 8.46
C LEU A 192 4.81 5.89 9.06
N GLY A 193 5.59 6.65 8.28
CA GLY A 193 6.27 7.85 8.74
C GLY A 193 7.77 7.68 8.94
N GLY A 194 8.35 8.61 9.71
CA GLY A 194 9.79 8.70 9.96
C GLY A 194 10.27 7.86 11.14
N ASP A 195 11.54 7.46 11.08
CA ASP A 195 12.21 6.85 12.22
C ASP A 195 12.64 7.92 13.21
N VAL A 196 12.16 7.82 14.46
CA VAL A 196 12.38 8.83 15.50
C VAL A 196 13.85 9.06 15.84
N ARG A 197 14.76 8.15 15.51
CA ARG A 197 16.21 8.32 15.72
C ARG A 197 16.84 9.35 14.80
N TYR A 198 16.15 9.71 13.72
CA TYR A 198 16.59 10.68 12.71
C TYR A 198 15.76 11.97 12.74
N ILE A 199 14.78 12.05 13.61
CA ILE A 199 14.03 13.27 13.88
C ILE A 199 14.94 14.22 14.66
N ALA A 200 15.05 15.44 14.17
CA ALA A 200 15.85 16.49 14.79
C ALA A 200 15.13 17.09 16.00
N ASP A 201 15.92 17.46 16.99
CA ASP A 201 15.44 18.23 18.13
C ASP A 201 15.01 19.62 17.67
N PRO A 202 13.75 20.02 17.88
CA PRO A 202 13.25 21.31 17.48
C PRO A 202 13.95 22.52 18.15
N GLU A 203 14.58 22.32 19.29
CA GLU A 203 15.33 23.38 19.99
C GLU A 203 16.72 23.60 19.39
N LEU A 204 17.32 22.53 18.80
CA LEU A 204 18.67 22.60 18.24
C LEU A 204 18.72 22.89 16.74
N ILE A 205 17.75 22.40 15.98
CA ILE A 205 17.71 22.50 14.52
C ILE A 205 16.50 23.31 14.08
N ARG A 206 16.75 24.46 13.40
CA ARG A 206 15.68 25.36 12.94
C ARG A 206 15.03 24.88 11.65
N GLU A 207 15.81 24.48 10.65
CA GLU A 207 15.28 23.98 9.37
C GLU A 207 14.95 22.50 9.46
N ARG A 208 13.70 22.19 9.70
CA ARG A 208 13.19 20.83 9.78
C ARG A 208 12.16 20.56 8.71
N ILE A 209 12.17 19.34 8.19
CA ILE A 209 11.32 18.87 7.10
C ILE A 209 10.53 17.65 7.56
N LYS A 210 9.24 17.69 7.34
CA LYS A 210 8.36 16.53 7.44
C LYS A 210 8.24 15.85 6.08
N LEU A 211 8.34 14.55 6.07
CA LEU A 211 8.20 13.75 4.85
C LEU A 211 6.79 13.15 4.79
N GLU A 212 6.15 13.28 3.65
CA GLU A 212 4.84 12.72 3.37
C GLU A 212 4.85 11.99 2.02
N TRP A 213 4.29 10.78 1.99
CA TRP A 213 4.06 10.06 0.76
C TRP A 213 2.62 10.23 0.30
N VAL A 214 2.43 10.74 -0.90
CA VAL A 214 1.13 10.91 -1.54
C VAL A 214 1.07 9.97 -2.75
N PRO A 215 0.36 8.84 -2.66
CA PRO A 215 0.22 7.92 -3.78
C PRO A 215 -0.77 8.47 -4.82
N ASP A 216 -0.56 8.15 -6.11
CA ASP A 216 -1.47 8.49 -7.20
C ASP A 216 -2.85 7.83 -7.04
N LYS A 217 -2.89 6.69 -6.36
CA LYS A 217 -4.12 5.96 -6.02
C LYS A 217 -4.17 5.72 -4.51
N PRO A 218 -5.32 5.93 -3.86
CA PRO A 218 -5.45 5.72 -2.42
C PRO A 218 -5.08 4.29 -2.03
N LEU A 219 -4.37 4.16 -0.91
CA LEU A 219 -4.03 2.88 -0.30
C LEU A 219 -5.28 2.29 0.35
N LEU A 220 -5.42 0.96 0.30
CA LEU A 220 -6.44 0.27 1.08
C LEU A 220 -6.01 0.23 2.56
N GLY A 221 -6.91 0.65 3.44
CA GLY A 221 -6.71 0.56 4.89
C GLY A 221 -6.08 1.79 5.56
N VAL A 222 -5.82 2.85 4.79
CA VAL A 222 -5.35 4.16 5.33
C VAL A 222 -6.39 5.21 5.06
#